data_2ae379f87c42a6249c3676b50862eee1
#
_entry.id   2ae379f87c42a6249c3676b50862eee1
#
_cell.length_a   1.000
_cell.length_b   1.000
_cell.length_c   1.000
_cell.angle_alpha   90.00
_cell.angle_beta   90.00
_cell.angle_gamma   90.00
#
_symmetry.space_group_name_H-M   'P 1'
#
loop_
_entity.id
_entity.type
_entity.pdbx_description
1 polymer ?
#
loop_
_entity_poly.entity_id
_entity_poly.type
_entity_poly.pdbx_seq_one_letter_code
_entity_poly.pdbx_strand_id
1 'polypeptide(L)'
;MTKVVSPSSFNPMTSGQMNKFYDLVLTALRKANLPNVPTQEVIEREGGVLADECVALLRKRVDAVSNMIVRRVAVDRSRTSQKMLDATGRIQYTDKKVVAGIFRGEGVEFDVCFFKLGRYVSDVDLEKEYELRGLKAADPYSLGAVNEADPAFADERPNGTHWQDADGNWCYAAFNRWRGERSVSVGRVDGD
;
A
#
# COMPACT_ATOMS: atom_id res chain seq x y z
N MET A 1 -17.90 18.03 -16.64
CA MET A 1 -17.72 18.95 -15.50
C MET A 1 -16.62 18.40 -14.63
N THR A 2 -15.43 18.98 -14.71
CA THR A 2 -14.25 18.57 -13.95
C THR A 2 -14.41 19.08 -12.52
N LYS A 3 -14.62 18.18 -11.55
CA LYS A 3 -14.59 18.56 -10.13
C LYS A 3 -13.15 18.92 -9.78
N VAL A 4 -12.86 20.19 -9.66
CA VAL A 4 -11.67 20.71 -9.01
C VAL A 4 -11.81 20.36 -7.54
N VAL A 5 -11.00 19.40 -7.07
CA VAL A 5 -10.85 19.16 -5.64
C VAL A 5 -10.02 20.32 -5.11
N SER A 6 -10.65 21.23 -4.37
CA SER A 6 -9.96 22.26 -3.61
C SER A 6 -8.87 21.63 -2.74
N PRO A 7 -7.70 22.29 -2.56
CA PRO A 7 -6.70 21.80 -1.63
C PRO A 7 -7.39 21.60 -0.27
N SER A 8 -7.22 20.42 0.31
CA SER A 8 -7.81 20.07 1.60
C SER A 8 -7.48 21.18 2.58
N SER A 9 -8.52 21.82 3.13
CA SER A 9 -8.36 22.77 4.22
C SER A 9 -7.52 22.08 5.31
N PHE A 10 -6.37 22.67 5.63
CA PHE A 10 -5.51 22.18 6.70
C PHE A 10 -6.27 22.31 8.01
N ASN A 11 -6.88 21.24 8.49
CA ASN A 11 -7.49 21.15 9.80
C ASN A 11 -6.44 20.57 10.74
N PRO A 12 -6.00 21.30 11.75
CA PRO A 12 -5.08 20.78 12.77
C PRO A 12 -5.70 19.63 13.54
N MET A 13 -4.86 18.81 14.16
CA MET A 13 -5.33 17.75 15.06
C MET A 13 -6.26 18.33 16.12
N THR A 14 -7.40 17.66 16.32
CA THR A 14 -8.34 18.02 17.39
C THR A 14 -7.77 17.64 18.76
N SER A 15 -8.24 18.31 19.83
CA SER A 15 -7.88 17.96 21.21
C SER A 15 -8.18 16.48 21.52
N GLY A 16 -9.28 15.94 20.98
CA GLY A 16 -9.61 14.52 21.15
C GLY A 16 -8.60 13.57 20.51
N GLN A 17 -8.09 13.92 19.32
CA GLN A 17 -7.03 13.14 18.65
C GLN A 17 -5.72 13.22 19.43
N MET A 18 -5.34 14.41 19.92
CA MET A 18 -4.15 14.59 20.75
C MET A 18 -4.23 13.77 22.04
N ASN A 19 -5.34 13.84 22.76
CA ASN A 19 -5.56 13.07 23.98
C ASN A 19 -5.49 11.55 23.70
N LYS A 20 -6.13 11.09 22.64
CA LYS A 20 -6.08 9.67 22.26
C LYS A 20 -4.66 9.20 21.97
N PHE A 21 -3.87 10.00 21.24
CA PHE A 21 -2.48 9.68 20.95
C PHE A 21 -1.63 9.66 22.22
N TYR A 22 -1.80 10.66 23.10
CA TYR A 22 -1.15 10.71 24.41
C TYR A 22 -1.43 9.45 25.25
N ASP A 23 -2.69 9.03 25.35
CA ASP A 23 -3.08 7.83 26.12
C ASP A 23 -2.44 6.55 25.57
N LEU A 24 -2.31 6.43 24.23
CA LEU A 24 -1.66 5.31 23.60
C LEU A 24 -0.16 5.28 23.93
N VAL A 25 0.52 6.43 23.82
CA VAL A 25 1.95 6.55 24.15
C VAL A 25 2.18 6.26 25.64
N LEU A 26 1.38 6.83 26.51
CA LEU A 26 1.46 6.59 27.96
C LEU A 26 1.28 5.11 28.31
N THR A 27 0.33 4.45 27.65
CA THR A 27 0.11 3.01 27.83
C THR A 27 1.31 2.18 27.37
N ALA A 28 1.94 2.55 26.25
CA ALA A 28 3.13 1.89 25.75
C ALA A 28 4.33 2.08 26.69
N LEU A 29 4.54 3.29 27.19
CA LEU A 29 5.60 3.59 28.17
C LEU A 29 5.44 2.79 29.46
N ARG A 30 4.23 2.66 30.00
CA ARG A 30 3.97 1.83 31.17
C ARG A 30 4.30 0.36 30.96
N LYS A 31 4.04 -0.17 29.76
CA LYS A 31 4.37 -1.55 29.40
C LYS A 31 5.87 -1.77 29.18
N ALA A 32 6.60 -0.75 28.74
CA ALA A 32 8.02 -0.82 28.47
C ALA A 32 8.88 -1.03 29.73
N ASN A 33 8.33 -0.71 30.93
CA ASN A 33 8.99 -0.91 32.22
C ASN A 33 10.44 -0.38 32.26
N LEU A 34 10.63 0.86 31.78
CA LEU A 34 11.94 1.49 31.70
C LEU A 34 12.52 1.78 33.11
N PRO A 35 13.84 1.69 33.30
CA PRO A 35 14.48 1.98 34.57
C PRO A 35 14.38 3.48 34.90
N ASN A 36 14.00 3.82 36.15
CA ASN A 36 13.66 5.17 36.55
C ASN A 36 14.80 6.19 36.31
N VAL A 37 15.98 5.95 36.91
CA VAL A 37 17.08 6.95 36.89
C VAL A 37 17.58 7.27 35.48
N PRO A 38 17.96 6.27 34.63
CA PRO A 38 18.36 6.57 33.26
C PRO A 38 17.26 7.22 32.42
N THR A 39 15.99 6.85 32.64
CA THR A 39 14.87 7.43 31.93
C THR A 39 14.68 8.91 32.28
N GLN A 40 14.78 9.27 33.57
CA GLN A 40 14.71 10.65 34.01
C GLN A 40 15.82 11.50 33.39
N GLU A 41 17.06 10.99 33.36
CA GLU A 41 18.20 11.69 32.79
C GLU A 41 18.00 11.96 31.27
N VAL A 42 17.48 10.99 30.52
CA VAL A 42 17.18 11.14 29.10
C VAL A 42 16.07 12.17 28.88
N ILE A 43 15.00 12.12 29.68
CA ILE A 43 13.89 13.09 29.56
C ILE A 43 14.38 14.52 29.83
N GLU A 44 15.22 14.73 30.83
CA GLU A 44 15.74 16.06 31.17
C GLU A 44 16.69 16.62 30.11
N ARG A 45 17.52 15.78 29.52
CA ARG A 45 18.53 16.21 28.53
C ARG A 45 18.01 16.26 27.11
N GLU A 46 17.17 15.30 26.71
CA GLU A 46 16.78 15.04 25.33
C GLU A 46 15.28 15.04 25.11
N GLY A 47 14.46 15.32 26.14
CA GLY A 47 13.01 15.23 26.04
C GLY A 47 12.41 16.05 24.90
N GLY A 48 12.97 17.24 24.60
CA GLY A 48 12.56 18.06 23.47
C GLY A 48 12.84 17.37 22.13
N VAL A 49 14.04 16.79 21.98
CA VAL A 49 14.43 16.06 20.76
C VAL A 49 13.54 14.84 20.55
N LEU A 50 13.29 14.06 21.60
CA LEU A 50 12.39 12.90 21.56
C LEU A 50 10.96 13.29 21.17
N ALA A 51 10.47 14.43 21.65
CA ALA A 51 9.16 14.95 21.27
C ALA A 51 9.12 15.31 19.77
N ASP A 52 10.15 15.97 19.26
CA ASP A 52 10.26 16.31 17.83
C ASP A 52 10.35 15.06 16.94
N GLU A 53 11.12 14.05 17.35
CA GLU A 53 11.20 12.76 16.66
C GLU A 53 9.83 12.05 16.63
N CYS A 54 9.10 12.06 17.75
CA CYS A 54 7.75 11.50 17.83
C CYS A 54 6.79 12.20 16.86
N VAL A 55 6.83 13.53 16.80
CA VAL A 55 6.02 14.33 15.86
C VAL A 55 6.43 14.05 14.41
N ALA A 56 7.72 13.94 14.12
CA ALA A 56 8.21 13.61 12.78
C ALA A 56 7.75 12.22 12.32
N LEU A 57 7.80 11.23 13.23
CA LEU A 57 7.29 9.88 12.96
C LEU A 57 5.78 9.89 12.68
N LEU A 58 5.00 10.59 13.51
CA LEU A 58 3.56 10.71 13.30
C LEU A 58 3.25 11.40 11.97
N ARG A 59 3.94 12.49 11.64
CA ARG A 59 3.78 13.20 10.35
C ARG A 59 4.05 12.26 9.18
N LYS A 60 5.14 11.51 9.20
CA LYS A 60 5.48 10.53 8.16
C LYS A 60 4.34 9.51 7.96
N ARG A 61 3.70 9.03 9.04
CA ARG A 61 2.56 8.11 8.98
C ARG A 61 1.31 8.78 8.41
N VAL A 62 1.01 10.00 8.83
CA VAL A 62 -0.12 10.78 8.32
C VAL A 62 0.03 11.04 6.83
N ASP A 63 1.21 11.50 6.39
CA ASP A 63 1.50 11.75 4.96
C ASP A 63 1.36 10.48 4.13
N ALA A 64 1.79 9.34 4.68
CA ALA A 64 1.70 8.04 4.02
C ALA A 64 0.24 7.61 3.73
N VAL A 65 -0.70 7.94 4.62
CA VAL A 65 -2.12 7.57 4.45
C VAL A 65 -2.96 8.65 3.75
N SER A 66 -2.54 9.91 3.76
CA SER A 66 -3.29 11.04 3.22
C SER A 66 -3.50 10.99 1.70
N ASN A 67 -2.63 10.28 0.97
CA ASN A 67 -2.63 10.19 -0.49
C ASN A 67 -3.11 8.82 -1.01
N MET A 68 -3.79 8.03 -0.16
CA MET A 68 -4.31 6.73 -0.56
C MET A 68 -5.66 6.86 -1.26
N ILE A 69 -5.85 6.03 -2.29
CA ILE A 69 -7.13 5.80 -2.94
C ILE A 69 -7.59 4.41 -2.57
N VAL A 70 -8.80 4.28 -2.05
CA VAL A 70 -9.38 2.99 -1.65
C VAL A 70 -10.42 2.57 -2.68
N ARG A 71 -10.38 1.29 -3.08
CA ARG A 71 -11.39 0.64 -3.92
C ARG A 71 -11.88 -0.63 -3.25
N ARG A 72 -13.16 -0.67 -2.90
CA ARG A 72 -13.79 -1.89 -2.40
C ARG A 72 -14.21 -2.77 -3.56
N VAL A 73 -13.80 -4.02 -3.53
CA VAL A 73 -14.08 -5.00 -4.59
C VAL A 73 -14.46 -6.36 -4.03
N ALA A 74 -15.35 -7.04 -4.76
CA ALA A 74 -15.60 -8.48 -4.60
C ALA A 74 -14.65 -9.25 -5.52
N VAL A 75 -14.05 -10.31 -5.01
CA VAL A 75 -13.02 -11.08 -5.71
C VAL A 75 -13.52 -12.50 -5.97
N ASP A 76 -13.66 -12.87 -7.24
CA ASP A 76 -13.98 -14.24 -7.64
C ASP A 76 -12.72 -15.10 -7.73
N ARG A 77 -12.46 -15.83 -6.66
CA ARG A 77 -11.31 -16.74 -6.56
C ARG A 77 -11.54 -18.13 -7.14
N SER A 78 -12.72 -18.41 -7.70
CA SER A 78 -13.01 -19.67 -8.38
C SER A 78 -12.39 -19.73 -9.78
N ARG A 79 -12.11 -18.57 -10.38
CA ARG A 79 -11.48 -18.45 -11.69
C ARG A 79 -10.03 -18.97 -11.69
N THR A 80 -9.56 -19.47 -12.82
CA THR A 80 -8.11 -19.65 -13.03
C THR A 80 -7.44 -18.28 -13.18
N SER A 81 -6.13 -18.19 -12.94
CA SER A 81 -5.36 -16.95 -13.12
C SER A 81 -5.53 -16.36 -14.51
N GLN A 82 -5.53 -17.24 -15.55
CA GLN A 82 -5.76 -16.80 -16.92
C GLN A 82 -7.15 -16.19 -17.09
N LYS A 83 -8.21 -16.84 -16.58
CA LYS A 83 -9.59 -16.32 -16.67
C LYS A 83 -9.76 -15.02 -15.90
N MET A 84 -9.05 -14.83 -14.79
CA MET A 84 -9.04 -13.57 -14.05
C MET A 84 -8.44 -12.45 -14.90
N LEU A 85 -7.33 -12.70 -15.61
CA LEU A 85 -6.73 -11.72 -16.53
C LEU A 85 -7.63 -11.45 -17.73
N ASP A 86 -8.23 -12.50 -18.34
CA ASP A 86 -9.15 -12.38 -19.48
C ASP A 86 -10.35 -11.49 -19.15
N ALA A 87 -10.88 -11.60 -17.92
CA ALA A 87 -12.02 -10.82 -17.45
C ALA A 87 -11.74 -9.30 -17.40
N THR A 88 -10.47 -8.89 -17.30
CA THR A 88 -10.11 -7.46 -17.34
C THR A 88 -10.26 -6.83 -18.73
N GLY A 89 -10.43 -7.65 -19.79
CA GLY A 89 -10.56 -7.19 -21.17
C GLY A 89 -9.35 -6.46 -21.73
N ARG A 90 -8.15 -6.69 -21.17
CA ARG A 90 -6.92 -5.99 -21.52
C ARG A 90 -6.03 -6.81 -22.44
N ILE A 91 -5.22 -6.14 -23.26
CA ILE A 91 -4.15 -6.78 -24.00
C ILE A 91 -3.12 -7.29 -22.99
N GLN A 92 -2.72 -8.56 -23.15
CA GLN A 92 -1.88 -9.27 -22.18
C GLN A 92 -0.44 -9.42 -22.69
N TYR A 93 0.49 -8.91 -21.90
CA TYR A 93 1.94 -9.12 -22.05
C TYR A 93 2.41 -9.94 -20.85
N THR A 94 2.34 -11.26 -20.96
CA THR A 94 2.44 -12.13 -19.79
C THR A 94 3.40 -13.30 -20.00
N ASP A 95 4.18 -13.60 -18.96
CA ASP A 95 4.88 -14.89 -18.84
C ASP A 95 3.87 -15.96 -18.39
N LYS A 96 3.67 -16.97 -19.24
CA LYS A 96 2.72 -18.06 -18.97
C LYS A 96 3.04 -18.84 -17.70
N LYS A 97 4.34 -19.00 -17.35
CA LYS A 97 4.74 -19.71 -16.13
C LYS A 97 4.41 -18.90 -14.90
N VAL A 98 4.65 -17.60 -14.94
CA VAL A 98 4.29 -16.69 -13.84
C VAL A 98 2.78 -16.64 -13.66
N VAL A 99 2.00 -16.52 -14.75
CA VAL A 99 0.53 -16.54 -14.69
C VAL A 99 0.01 -17.85 -14.09
N ALA A 100 0.56 -19.00 -14.48
CA ALA A 100 0.15 -20.30 -13.92
C ALA A 100 0.48 -20.43 -12.43
N GLY A 101 1.52 -19.74 -11.95
CA GLY A 101 1.97 -19.72 -10.55
C GLY A 101 1.31 -18.66 -9.68
N ILE A 102 0.41 -17.82 -10.21
CA ILE A 102 -0.29 -16.80 -9.39
C ILE A 102 -1.10 -17.50 -8.29
N PHE A 103 -0.84 -17.13 -7.05
CA PHE A 103 -1.59 -17.63 -5.91
C PHE A 103 -2.97 -16.97 -5.81
N ARG A 104 -3.96 -17.71 -5.32
CA ARG A 104 -5.36 -17.23 -5.32
C ARG A 104 -5.68 -16.27 -4.18
N GLY A 105 -4.89 -16.26 -3.12
CA GLY A 105 -5.21 -15.57 -1.90
C GLY A 105 -6.47 -16.11 -1.21
N GLU A 106 -6.96 -15.40 -0.20
CA GLU A 106 -8.15 -15.78 0.59
C GLU A 106 -9.11 -14.58 0.70
N GLY A 107 -10.36 -14.85 1.06
CA GLY A 107 -11.40 -13.84 1.23
C GLY A 107 -12.10 -13.45 -0.08
N VAL A 108 -13.27 -12.81 0.07
CA VAL A 108 -14.19 -12.49 -1.04
C VAL A 108 -14.42 -10.98 -1.24
N GLU A 109 -14.14 -10.16 -0.23
CA GLU A 109 -14.25 -8.70 -0.31
C GLU A 109 -13.01 -8.04 0.27
N PHE A 110 -12.50 -7.00 -0.41
CA PHE A 110 -11.32 -6.27 -0.01
C PHE A 110 -11.45 -4.77 -0.24
N ASP A 111 -10.83 -4.01 0.63
CA ASP A 111 -10.50 -2.60 0.40
C ASP A 111 -9.06 -2.56 -0.15
N VAL A 112 -8.93 -2.46 -1.47
CA VAL A 112 -7.63 -2.33 -2.15
C VAL A 112 -7.18 -0.88 -2.09
N CYS A 113 -6.03 -0.65 -1.46
CA CYS A 113 -5.46 0.67 -1.25
C CYS A 113 -4.36 0.95 -2.27
N PHE A 114 -4.48 2.08 -2.96
CA PHE A 114 -3.50 2.55 -3.94
C PHE A 114 -2.80 3.80 -3.43
N PHE A 115 -1.49 3.83 -3.55
CA PHE A 115 -0.68 5.01 -3.24
C PHE A 115 0.43 5.17 -4.27
N LYS A 116 0.87 6.40 -4.45
CA LYS A 116 1.94 6.73 -5.39
C LYS A 116 3.23 7.01 -4.62
N LEU A 117 4.30 6.35 -5.04
CA LEU A 117 5.66 6.69 -4.63
C LEU A 117 6.25 7.61 -5.71
N GLY A 118 6.72 8.78 -5.32
CA GLY A 118 7.30 9.77 -6.25
C GLY A 118 8.73 9.45 -6.69
N ARG A 119 9.20 8.22 -6.46
CA ARG A 119 10.57 7.76 -6.68
C ARG A 119 10.59 6.28 -7.05
N TYR A 120 11.69 5.84 -7.62
CA TYR A 120 11.98 4.40 -7.75
C TYR A 120 12.19 3.78 -6.36
N VAL A 121 11.69 2.58 -6.18
CA VAL A 121 11.89 1.74 -4.98
C VAL A 121 12.16 0.30 -5.39
N SER A 122 13.06 -0.36 -4.65
CA SER A 122 13.26 -1.78 -4.77
C SER A 122 12.05 -2.55 -4.20
N ASP A 123 11.90 -3.83 -4.53
CA ASP A 123 10.83 -4.66 -3.98
C ASP A 123 10.90 -4.74 -2.45
N VAL A 124 12.10 -4.82 -1.87
CA VAL A 124 12.32 -4.83 -0.43
C VAL A 124 11.90 -3.49 0.21
N ASP A 125 12.16 -2.37 -0.44
CA ASP A 125 11.73 -1.07 0.08
C ASP A 125 10.24 -0.82 -0.14
N LEU A 126 9.64 -1.43 -1.16
CA LEU A 126 8.19 -1.40 -1.37
C LEU A 126 7.45 -2.13 -0.25
N GLU A 127 7.97 -3.27 0.24
CA GLU A 127 7.43 -3.94 1.43
C GLU A 127 7.43 -3.01 2.65
N LYS A 128 8.53 -2.28 2.89
CA LYS A 128 8.59 -1.28 3.98
C LYS A 128 7.57 -0.15 3.81
N GLU A 129 7.30 0.26 2.56
CA GLU A 129 6.27 1.27 2.27
C GLU A 129 4.85 0.73 2.55
N TYR A 130 4.59 -0.58 2.32
CA TYR A 130 3.34 -1.21 2.77
C TYR A 130 3.24 -1.23 4.29
N GLU A 131 4.27 -1.71 4.99
CA GLU A 131 4.30 -1.75 6.45
C GLU A 131 4.09 -0.36 7.08
N LEU A 132 4.72 0.67 6.50
CA LEU A 132 4.55 2.06 6.95
C LEU A 132 3.08 2.51 6.96
N ARG A 133 2.27 1.97 6.03
CA ARG A 133 0.84 2.27 5.88
C ARG A 133 -0.07 1.28 6.59
N GLY A 134 0.47 0.24 7.21
CA GLY A 134 -0.29 -0.85 7.80
C GLY A 134 -0.97 -1.73 6.75
N LEU A 135 -0.37 -1.84 5.56
CA LEU A 135 -0.87 -2.60 4.43
C LEU A 135 -0.02 -3.85 4.19
N LYS A 136 -0.51 -4.70 3.31
CA LYS A 136 0.22 -5.80 2.65
C LYS A 136 0.08 -5.64 1.14
N ALA A 137 0.98 -6.23 0.38
CA ALA A 137 0.83 -6.31 -1.07
C ALA A 137 -0.52 -6.94 -1.41
N ALA A 138 -1.27 -6.32 -2.31
CA ALA A 138 -2.52 -6.89 -2.81
C ALA A 138 -2.19 -8.14 -3.64
N ASP A 139 -2.96 -9.21 -3.45
CA ASP A 139 -2.83 -10.35 -4.33
C ASP A 139 -3.31 -10.01 -5.76
N PRO A 140 -2.80 -10.68 -6.80
CA PRO A 140 -3.15 -10.36 -8.18
C PRO A 140 -4.64 -10.48 -8.52
N TYR A 141 -5.39 -11.36 -7.83
CA TYR A 141 -6.84 -11.49 -8.03
C TYR A 141 -7.59 -10.25 -7.51
N SER A 142 -7.19 -9.71 -6.36
CA SER A 142 -7.78 -8.49 -5.80
C SER A 142 -7.51 -7.29 -6.70
N LEU A 143 -6.28 -7.18 -7.22
CA LEU A 143 -5.93 -6.11 -8.17
C LEU A 143 -6.65 -6.28 -9.51
N GLY A 144 -6.75 -7.52 -10.03
CA GLY A 144 -7.52 -7.85 -11.23
C GLY A 144 -8.98 -7.46 -11.10
N ALA A 145 -9.62 -7.75 -9.96
CA ALA A 145 -11.01 -7.40 -9.69
C ALA A 145 -11.26 -5.88 -9.71
N VAL A 146 -10.32 -5.06 -9.20
CA VAL A 146 -10.41 -3.59 -9.34
C VAL A 146 -10.42 -3.18 -10.79
N ASN A 147 -9.50 -3.73 -11.60
CA ASN A 147 -9.34 -3.37 -13.01
C ASN A 147 -10.43 -3.98 -13.91
N GLU A 148 -11.12 -5.04 -13.48
CA GLU A 148 -12.35 -5.55 -14.11
C GLU A 148 -13.55 -4.63 -13.81
N ALA A 149 -13.69 -4.21 -12.54
CA ALA A 149 -14.81 -3.37 -12.11
C ALA A 149 -14.71 -1.92 -12.61
N ASP A 150 -13.49 -1.37 -12.68
CA ASP A 150 -13.23 -0.01 -13.18
C ASP A 150 -12.07 -0.03 -14.19
N PRO A 151 -12.33 -0.41 -15.45
CA PRO A 151 -11.29 -0.50 -16.48
C PRO A 151 -10.60 0.84 -16.79
N ALA A 152 -11.24 1.97 -16.52
CA ALA A 152 -10.69 3.31 -16.77
C ALA A 152 -9.68 3.73 -15.68
N PHE A 153 -9.75 3.14 -14.50
CA PHE A 153 -8.90 3.52 -13.38
C PHE A 153 -7.40 3.46 -13.71
N ALA A 154 -6.95 2.36 -14.33
CA ALA A 154 -5.55 2.20 -14.72
C ALA A 154 -5.14 3.03 -15.94
N ASP A 155 -6.08 3.61 -16.69
CA ASP A 155 -5.78 4.52 -17.80
C ASP A 155 -5.20 5.84 -17.29
N GLU A 156 -5.75 6.33 -16.17
CA GLU A 156 -5.33 7.56 -15.51
C GLU A 156 -4.28 7.31 -14.43
N ARG A 157 -4.34 6.16 -13.81
CA ARG A 157 -3.54 5.76 -12.64
C ARG A 157 -2.98 4.35 -12.83
N PRO A 158 -1.89 4.19 -13.60
CA PRO A 158 -1.20 2.91 -13.72
C PRO A 158 -0.97 2.32 -12.34
N ASN A 159 -1.33 1.05 -12.18
CA ASN A 159 -1.28 0.40 -10.88
C ASN A 159 -0.73 -1.02 -11.01
N GLY A 160 -0.15 -1.51 -9.94
CA GLY A 160 0.48 -2.82 -9.92
C GLY A 160 0.60 -3.38 -8.53
N THR A 161 0.96 -4.64 -8.47
CA THR A 161 1.34 -5.37 -7.26
C THR A 161 2.53 -6.26 -7.55
N HIS A 162 3.20 -6.72 -6.51
CA HIS A 162 4.29 -7.68 -6.61
C HIS A 162 4.11 -8.81 -5.58
N TRP A 163 4.77 -9.91 -5.82
CA TRP A 163 4.81 -11.07 -4.92
C TRP A 163 6.04 -11.93 -5.21
N GLN A 164 6.38 -12.83 -4.31
CA GLN A 164 7.39 -13.85 -4.58
C GLN A 164 6.72 -15.13 -5.06
N ASP A 165 7.31 -15.78 -6.09
CA ASP A 165 6.92 -17.11 -6.51
C ASP A 165 7.45 -18.19 -5.53
N ALA A 166 7.14 -19.46 -5.80
CA ALA A 166 7.56 -20.56 -4.94
C ALA A 166 9.10 -20.73 -4.84
N ASP A 167 9.83 -20.20 -5.81
CA ASP A 167 11.29 -20.21 -5.85
C ASP A 167 11.92 -18.97 -5.22
N GLY A 168 11.09 -18.04 -4.70
CA GLY A 168 11.53 -16.79 -4.07
C GLY A 168 11.84 -15.67 -5.05
N ASN A 169 11.52 -15.82 -6.34
CA ASN A 169 11.72 -14.76 -7.34
C ASN A 169 10.59 -13.73 -7.25
N TRP A 170 10.95 -12.45 -7.33
CA TRP A 170 9.97 -11.39 -7.43
C TRP A 170 9.22 -11.44 -8.76
N CYS A 171 7.90 -11.41 -8.65
CA CYS A 171 6.96 -11.35 -9.76
C CYS A 171 6.10 -10.09 -9.62
N TYR A 172 5.54 -9.63 -10.72
CA TYR A 172 4.66 -8.46 -10.72
C TYR A 172 3.46 -8.65 -11.65
N ALA A 173 2.40 -7.91 -11.34
CA ALA A 173 1.30 -7.63 -12.25
C ALA A 173 1.11 -6.11 -12.32
N ALA A 174 1.07 -5.55 -13.53
CA ALA A 174 0.91 -4.12 -13.74
C ALA A 174 -0.18 -3.85 -14.79
N PHE A 175 -1.10 -2.96 -14.45
CA PHE A 175 -2.20 -2.50 -15.30
C PHE A 175 -1.94 -1.06 -15.70
N ASN A 176 -2.01 -0.79 -17.00
CA ASN A 176 -1.74 0.54 -17.54
C ASN A 176 -2.44 0.77 -18.88
N ARG A 177 -2.19 1.93 -19.48
CA ARG A 177 -2.47 2.21 -20.88
C ARG A 177 -1.16 2.38 -21.62
N TRP A 178 -0.92 1.50 -22.59
CA TRP A 178 0.30 1.50 -23.41
C TRP A 178 -0.05 1.71 -24.88
N ARG A 179 0.59 2.67 -25.54
CA ARG A 179 0.34 3.00 -26.97
C ARG A 179 -1.14 3.20 -27.32
N GLY A 180 -1.92 3.77 -26.39
CA GLY A 180 -3.36 4.01 -26.58
C GLY A 180 -4.26 2.84 -26.21
N GLU A 181 -3.71 1.67 -25.89
CA GLU A 181 -4.46 0.47 -25.56
C GLU A 181 -4.34 0.11 -24.07
N ARG A 182 -5.41 -0.46 -23.53
CA ARG A 182 -5.43 -0.97 -22.16
C ARG A 182 -4.64 -2.26 -22.09
N SER A 183 -3.63 -2.34 -21.25
CA SER A 183 -2.76 -3.51 -21.15
C SER A 183 -2.58 -3.99 -19.71
N VAL A 184 -2.24 -5.25 -19.59
CA VAL A 184 -1.75 -5.88 -18.36
C VAL A 184 -0.45 -6.61 -18.67
N SER A 185 0.55 -6.38 -17.84
CA SER A 185 1.83 -7.08 -17.88
C SER A 185 1.97 -7.94 -16.64
N VAL A 186 2.36 -9.21 -16.82
CA VAL A 186 2.66 -10.13 -15.71
C VAL A 186 3.97 -10.84 -16.04
N GLY A 187 4.93 -10.73 -15.14
CA GLY A 187 6.26 -11.28 -15.35
C GLY A 187 7.08 -11.37 -14.08
N ARG A 188 8.30 -11.83 -14.23
CA ARG A 188 9.32 -11.73 -13.17
C ARG A 188 9.98 -10.36 -13.24
N VAL A 189 10.38 -9.87 -12.11
CA VAL A 189 11.30 -8.74 -12.02
C VAL A 189 12.68 -9.30 -12.40
N ASP A 190 13.25 -8.82 -13.50
CA ASP A 190 14.62 -9.19 -13.86
C ASP A 190 15.54 -8.67 -12.76
N GLY A 191 16.29 -9.60 -12.14
CA GLY A 191 17.26 -9.22 -11.12
C GLY A 191 18.36 -8.36 -11.76
N ASP A 192 18.65 -7.22 -11.11
CA ASP A 192 19.83 -6.39 -11.40
C ASP A 192 21.14 -7.15 -11.17
#